data_5fbeff2d149ab594c3f31bb06cb992f9
#
_entry.id   5fbeff2d149ab594c3f31bb06cb992f9
#
_cell.length_a   1.000
_cell.length_b   1.000
_cell.length_c   1.000
_cell.angle_alpha   90.00
_cell.angle_beta   90.00
_cell.angle_gamma   90.00
#
_symmetry.space_group_name_H-M   'P 1'
#
loop_
_entity.id
_entity.type
_entity.pdbx_description
1 polymer ?
#
loop_
_entity_poly.entity_id
_entity_poly.type
_entity_poly.pdbx_seq_one_letter_code
_entity_poly.pdbx_strand_id
1 'polypeptide(L)'
;MIEDIDLYKEYITGTLDDCIKQNKRKFVLYPNGEITNIVKQVLDNVYNITPVFIVDNYKYDQKSVFNFEKAVQMTDRDMYYLVCSDNDLYYNEIRNTLRRYIKDEQIVDLFPDINALEYIDNACKL
;
A
#
# COMPACT_ATOMS: atom_id res chain seq x y z
N MET A 1 -14.21 8.53 -4.64
CA MET A 1 -13.22 9.50 -5.11
C MET A 1 -12.53 10.14 -3.91
N ILE A 2 -11.20 10.19 -3.92
CA ILE A 2 -10.43 10.78 -2.82
C ILE A 2 -10.47 12.30 -2.98
N GLU A 3 -11.01 13.00 -1.97
CA GLU A 3 -11.24 14.44 -2.05
C GLU A 3 -9.98 15.29 -1.85
N ASP A 4 -8.98 14.79 -1.11
CA ASP A 4 -7.74 15.52 -0.82
C ASP A 4 -6.53 14.69 -1.21
N ILE A 5 -6.28 14.61 -2.51
CA ILE A 5 -5.16 13.85 -3.09
C ILE A 5 -3.80 14.38 -2.60
N ASP A 6 -3.65 15.69 -2.46
CA ASP A 6 -2.38 16.29 -2.05
C ASP A 6 -2.03 15.92 -0.60
N LEU A 7 -3.02 15.88 0.30
CA LEU A 7 -2.81 15.46 1.67
C LEU A 7 -2.43 13.97 1.75
N TYR A 8 -3.10 13.13 0.97
CA TYR A 8 -2.77 11.71 0.88
C TYR A 8 -1.35 11.51 0.32
N LYS A 9 -0.97 12.24 -0.72
CA LYS A 9 0.38 12.19 -1.29
C LYS A 9 1.45 12.58 -0.27
N GLU A 10 1.19 13.62 0.50
CA GLU A 10 2.11 14.08 1.54
C GLU A 10 2.29 13.00 2.62
N TYR A 11 1.19 12.42 3.09
CA TYR A 11 1.21 11.36 4.08
C TYR A 11 1.94 10.11 3.56
N ILE A 12 1.61 9.67 2.36
CA ILE A 12 2.23 8.52 1.70
C ILE A 12 3.73 8.76 1.50
N THR A 13 4.11 9.95 1.06
CA THR A 13 5.51 10.31 0.87
C THR A 13 6.28 10.20 2.18
N GLY A 14 5.72 10.65 3.30
CA GLY A 14 6.35 10.53 4.61
C GLY A 14 6.62 9.07 4.99
N THR A 15 5.65 8.19 4.78
CA THR A 15 5.79 6.76 5.06
C THR A 15 6.85 6.13 4.15
N LEU A 16 6.83 6.44 2.85
CA LEU A 16 7.78 5.91 1.89
C LEU A 16 9.21 6.43 2.14
N ASP A 17 9.36 7.69 2.55
CA ASP A 17 10.67 8.22 2.94
C ASP A 17 11.31 7.36 4.04
N ASP A 18 10.53 6.99 5.05
CA ASP A 18 11.02 6.13 6.13
C ASP A 18 11.45 4.76 5.60
N CYS A 19 10.70 4.19 4.66
CA CYS A 19 11.06 2.93 4.01
C CYS A 19 12.39 3.05 3.24
N ILE A 20 12.53 4.11 2.44
CA ILE A 20 13.74 4.33 1.64
C ILE A 20 14.97 4.52 2.53
N LYS A 21 14.82 5.23 3.65
CA LYS A 21 15.91 5.40 4.64
C LYS A 21 16.34 4.07 5.25
N GLN A 22 15.44 3.10 5.34
CA GLN A 22 15.72 1.75 5.81
C GLN A 22 16.17 0.81 4.68
N ASN A 23 16.41 1.36 3.49
CA ASN A 23 16.82 0.61 2.29
C ASN A 23 15.78 -0.38 1.79
N LYS A 24 14.50 -0.10 2.02
CA LYS A 24 13.37 -0.88 1.51
C LYS A 24 12.94 -0.27 0.17
N ARG A 25 13.11 -1.01 -0.92
CA ARG A 25 12.87 -0.49 -2.27
C ARG A 25 11.97 -1.35 -3.14
N LYS A 26 11.79 -2.63 -2.80
CA LYS A 26 10.95 -3.55 -3.57
C LYS A 26 9.57 -3.63 -2.92
N PHE A 27 8.61 -2.95 -3.52
CA PHE A 27 7.26 -2.84 -2.95
C PHE A 27 6.24 -3.65 -3.73
N VAL A 28 5.37 -4.31 -2.98
CA VAL A 28 4.18 -4.98 -3.48
C VAL A 28 2.97 -4.20 -2.95
N LEU A 29 2.07 -3.82 -3.83
CA LEU A 29 0.89 -3.02 -3.48
C LEU A 29 -0.35 -3.90 -3.42
N TYR A 30 -1.13 -3.80 -2.35
CA TYR A 30 -2.34 -4.58 -2.14
C TYR A 30 -3.40 -3.73 -1.43
N PRO A 31 -4.63 -3.59 -1.90
CA PRO A 31 -5.20 -4.07 -3.16
C PRO A 31 -4.93 -3.10 -4.34
N ASN A 32 -5.51 -3.39 -5.50
CA ASN A 32 -5.42 -2.56 -6.70
C ASN A 32 -6.61 -1.58 -6.74
N GLY A 33 -6.44 -0.39 -6.21
CA GLY A 33 -7.49 0.62 -6.12
C GLY A 33 -6.96 2.04 -6.24
N GLU A 34 -7.74 3.03 -5.77
CA GLU A 34 -7.37 4.45 -5.88
C GLU A 34 -6.09 4.78 -5.11
N ILE A 35 -5.95 4.26 -3.88
CA ILE A 35 -4.73 4.47 -3.09
C ILE A 35 -3.51 3.88 -3.80
N THR A 36 -3.66 2.71 -4.41
CA THR A 36 -2.60 2.07 -5.19
C THR A 36 -2.12 2.99 -6.31
N ASN A 37 -3.04 3.65 -7.02
CA ASN A 37 -2.67 4.58 -8.08
C ASN A 37 -1.89 5.79 -7.56
N ILE A 38 -2.26 6.31 -6.40
CA ILE A 38 -1.53 7.40 -5.75
C ILE A 38 -0.13 6.95 -5.34
N VAL A 39 -0.02 5.77 -4.72
CA VAL A 39 1.27 5.21 -4.32
C VAL A 39 2.18 5.00 -5.53
N LYS A 40 1.66 4.46 -6.63
CA LYS A 40 2.41 4.28 -7.88
C LYS A 40 2.96 5.60 -8.39
N GLN A 41 2.15 6.65 -8.37
CA GLN A 41 2.57 7.98 -8.81
C GLN A 41 3.69 8.53 -7.92
N VAL A 42 3.55 8.41 -6.61
CA VAL A 42 4.57 8.87 -5.66
C VAL A 42 5.87 8.09 -5.83
N LEU A 43 5.79 6.78 -5.93
CA LEU A 43 6.97 5.93 -6.15
C LEU A 43 7.71 6.32 -7.43
N ASP A 44 6.99 6.52 -8.52
CA ASP A 44 7.58 6.90 -9.80
C ASP A 44 8.16 8.30 -9.78
N ASN A 45 7.37 9.29 -9.36
CA ASN A 45 7.72 10.71 -9.47
C ASN A 45 8.79 11.14 -8.46
N VAL A 46 8.76 10.58 -7.24
CA VAL A 46 9.65 11.02 -6.16
C VAL A 46 10.90 10.13 -6.08
N TYR A 47 10.74 8.81 -6.26
CA TYR A 47 11.81 7.85 -6.00
C TYR A 47 12.30 7.11 -7.24
N ASN A 48 11.63 7.26 -8.37
CA ASN A 48 11.91 6.52 -9.60
C ASN A 48 11.86 5.00 -9.38
N ILE A 49 10.85 4.55 -8.61
CA ILE A 49 10.65 3.14 -8.27
C ILE A 49 9.35 2.65 -8.90
N THR A 50 9.41 1.46 -9.53
CA THR A 50 8.24 0.74 -10.02
C THR A 50 7.92 -0.38 -9.03
N PRO A 51 6.65 -0.57 -8.65
CA PRO A 51 6.27 -1.72 -7.81
C PRO A 51 6.68 -3.04 -8.46
N VAL A 52 7.07 -4.02 -7.65
CA VAL A 52 7.45 -5.34 -8.14
C VAL A 52 6.25 -6.02 -8.80
N PHE A 53 5.11 -5.99 -8.13
CA PHE A 53 3.80 -6.37 -8.66
C PHE A 53 2.71 -5.81 -7.74
N ILE A 54 1.46 -5.96 -8.20
CA ILE A 54 0.27 -5.54 -7.47
C ILE A 54 -0.56 -6.78 -7.17
N VAL A 55 -1.23 -6.81 -6.03
CA VAL A 55 -2.09 -7.91 -5.59
C VAL A 55 -3.54 -7.45 -5.54
N ASP A 56 -4.43 -8.22 -6.13
CA ASP A 56 -5.87 -8.03 -6.00
C ASP A 56 -6.59 -9.35 -6.29
N ASN A 57 -7.48 -9.77 -5.39
CA ASN A 57 -8.18 -11.04 -5.53
C ASN A 57 -9.36 -10.97 -6.51
N TYR A 58 -9.71 -9.79 -6.97
CA TYR A 58 -10.85 -9.57 -7.88
C TYR A 58 -10.43 -9.02 -9.23
N LYS A 59 -9.43 -8.14 -9.25
CA LYS A 59 -8.98 -7.42 -10.45
C LYS A 59 -7.53 -7.81 -10.78
N TYR A 60 -7.31 -9.04 -11.20
CA TYR A 60 -5.97 -9.55 -11.52
C TYR A 60 -5.90 -10.04 -12.97
N ASP A 61 -4.73 -9.92 -13.58
CA ASP A 61 -4.42 -10.39 -14.92
C ASP A 61 -3.32 -11.47 -14.96
N GLN A 62 -2.74 -11.79 -13.81
CA GLN A 62 -1.63 -12.73 -13.63
C GLN A 62 -0.38 -12.37 -14.45
N LYS A 63 -0.23 -11.08 -14.81
CA LYS A 63 0.93 -10.54 -15.53
C LYS A 63 1.61 -9.43 -14.73
N SER A 64 0.85 -8.47 -14.23
CA SER A 64 1.31 -7.36 -13.39
C SER A 64 0.50 -7.27 -12.11
N VAL A 65 -0.74 -7.76 -12.14
CA VAL A 65 -1.61 -7.84 -10.97
C VAL A 65 -1.94 -9.32 -10.74
N PHE A 66 -1.61 -9.80 -9.55
CA PHE A 66 -1.75 -11.22 -9.20
C PHE A 66 -2.74 -11.39 -8.06
N ASN A 67 -3.43 -12.55 -8.02
CA ASN A 67 -4.19 -12.88 -6.83
C ASN A 67 -3.24 -13.18 -5.67
N PHE A 68 -3.74 -13.17 -4.44
CA PHE A 68 -2.90 -13.30 -3.26
C PHE A 68 -2.19 -14.65 -3.18
N GLU A 69 -2.87 -15.72 -3.57
CA GLU A 69 -2.28 -17.06 -3.58
C GLU A 69 -1.01 -17.12 -4.44
N LYS A 70 -1.07 -16.54 -5.64
CA LYS A 70 0.09 -16.47 -6.54
C LYS A 70 1.16 -15.54 -5.98
N ALA A 71 0.75 -14.40 -5.43
CA ALA A 71 1.65 -13.41 -4.85
C ALA A 71 2.52 -13.99 -3.73
N VAL A 72 1.93 -14.79 -2.84
CA VAL A 72 2.67 -15.45 -1.75
C VAL A 72 3.79 -16.32 -2.29
N GLN A 73 3.52 -17.06 -3.37
CA GLN A 73 4.51 -17.93 -4.02
C GLN A 73 5.68 -17.15 -4.62
N MET A 74 5.44 -15.90 -5.04
CA MET A 74 6.44 -15.05 -5.70
C MET A 74 7.19 -14.14 -4.73
N THR A 75 6.83 -14.13 -3.45
CA THR A 75 7.37 -13.19 -2.48
C THR A 75 8.76 -13.60 -2.02
N ASP A 76 9.73 -12.71 -2.21
CA ASP A 76 11.09 -12.83 -1.70
C ASP A 76 11.25 -12.06 -0.38
N ARG A 77 12.37 -12.29 0.32
CA ARG A 77 12.66 -11.68 1.62
C ARG A 77 12.81 -10.17 1.58
N ASP A 78 13.18 -9.62 0.42
CA ASP A 78 13.44 -8.19 0.23
C ASP A 78 12.25 -7.44 -0.35
N MET A 79 11.10 -8.09 -0.44
CA MET A 79 9.84 -7.49 -0.88
C MET A 79 9.03 -7.02 0.32
N TYR A 80 8.44 -5.84 0.21
CA TYR A 80 7.68 -5.19 1.28
C TYR A 80 6.27 -4.88 0.79
N TYR A 81 5.27 -5.35 1.53
CA TYR A 81 3.87 -5.17 1.20
C TYR A 81 3.35 -3.87 1.77
N LEU A 82 2.79 -3.03 0.92
CA LEU A 82 2.07 -1.82 1.31
C LEU A 82 0.57 -2.08 1.26
N VAL A 83 -0.12 -1.86 2.37
CA VAL A 83 -1.58 -2.00 2.42
C VAL A 83 -2.20 -0.71 1.90
N CYS A 84 -2.71 -0.75 0.68
CA CYS A 84 -3.17 0.43 -0.07
C CYS A 84 -4.68 0.63 0.03
N SER A 85 -5.17 0.83 1.23
CA SER A 85 -6.58 1.11 1.49
C SER A 85 -6.71 2.23 2.52
N ASP A 86 -7.65 3.15 2.31
CA ASP A 86 -8.01 4.21 3.26
C ASP A 86 -9.23 3.86 4.10
N ASN A 87 -9.84 2.70 3.86
CA ASN A 87 -10.95 2.18 4.68
C ASN A 87 -10.37 1.35 5.83
N ASP A 88 -10.63 1.76 7.07
CA ASP A 88 -10.04 1.15 8.27
C ASP A 88 -10.37 -0.34 8.43
N LEU A 89 -11.62 -0.73 8.17
CA LEU A 89 -12.04 -2.14 8.28
C LEU A 89 -11.35 -2.99 7.23
N TYR A 90 -11.34 -2.54 5.99
CA TYR A 90 -10.72 -3.26 4.89
C TYR A 90 -9.19 -3.32 5.03
N TYR A 91 -8.59 -2.22 5.47
CA TYR A 91 -7.17 -2.14 5.79
C TYR A 91 -6.77 -3.20 6.81
N ASN A 92 -7.49 -3.28 7.93
CA ASN A 92 -7.21 -4.24 8.99
C ASN A 92 -7.44 -5.68 8.53
N GLU A 93 -8.46 -5.92 7.72
CA GLU A 93 -8.74 -7.24 7.14
C GLU A 93 -7.59 -7.73 6.26
N ILE A 94 -7.09 -6.86 5.37
CA ILE A 94 -5.95 -7.17 4.51
C ILE A 94 -4.70 -7.41 5.35
N ARG A 95 -4.42 -6.54 6.31
CA ARG A 95 -3.27 -6.65 7.19
C ARG A 95 -3.28 -7.97 7.97
N ASN A 96 -4.42 -8.36 8.50
CA ASN A 96 -4.56 -9.63 9.21
C ASN A 96 -4.35 -10.83 8.29
N THR A 97 -4.81 -10.75 7.06
CA THR A 97 -4.57 -11.79 6.04
C THR A 97 -3.09 -11.90 5.72
N LEU A 98 -2.42 -10.77 5.51
CA LEU A 98 -0.98 -10.73 5.23
C LEU A 98 -0.17 -11.38 6.35
N ARG A 99 -0.50 -11.10 7.59
CA ARG A 99 0.22 -11.64 8.77
C ARG A 99 0.23 -13.16 8.86
N ARG A 100 -0.71 -13.82 8.20
CA ARG A 100 -0.78 -15.29 8.18
C ARG A 100 0.27 -15.92 7.26
N TYR A 101 0.75 -15.18 6.26
CA TYR A 101 1.59 -15.73 5.19
C TYR A 101 2.89 -14.95 4.98
N ILE A 102 2.93 -13.70 5.39
CA ILE A 102 4.05 -12.79 5.18
C ILE A 102 4.60 -12.38 6.55
N LYS A 103 5.92 -12.26 6.67
CA LYS A 103 6.56 -11.86 7.93
C LYS A 103 6.17 -10.42 8.27
N ASP A 104 5.96 -10.14 9.54
CA ASP A 104 5.59 -8.80 10.02
C ASP A 104 6.57 -7.72 9.55
N GLU A 105 7.86 -8.03 9.48
CA GLU A 105 8.90 -7.11 9.03
C GLU A 105 8.78 -6.75 7.55
N GLN A 106 8.05 -7.54 6.75
CA GLN A 106 7.79 -7.30 5.34
C GLN A 106 6.44 -6.61 5.09
N ILE A 107 5.69 -6.32 6.14
CA ILE A 107 4.41 -5.60 6.05
C ILE A 107 4.65 -4.17 6.52
N VAL A 108 4.43 -3.22 5.61
CA VAL A 108 4.60 -1.80 5.89
C VAL A 108 3.23 -1.18 6.09
N ASP A 109 3.03 -0.53 7.22
CA ASP A 109 1.82 0.23 7.48
C ASP A 109 1.89 1.55 6.70
N LEU A 110 1.23 1.58 5.54
CA LEU A 110 1.15 2.78 4.72
C LEU A 110 0.42 3.90 5.47
N PHE A 111 -0.57 3.52 6.24
CA PHE A 111 -1.33 4.41 7.10
C PHE A 111 -1.23 3.92 8.55
N PRO A 112 -0.12 4.18 9.26
CA PRO A 112 0.05 3.71 10.63
C PRO A 112 -0.99 4.28 11.59
N ASP A 113 -1.58 5.43 11.25
CA ASP A 113 -2.63 6.08 12.03
C ASP A 113 -3.89 6.23 11.19
N ILE A 114 -4.48 5.10 10.78
CA ILE A 114 -5.67 5.06 9.93
C ILE A 114 -6.86 5.79 10.54
N ASN A 115 -6.96 5.83 11.86
CA ASN A 115 -8.02 6.55 12.55
C ASN A 115 -7.89 8.07 12.37
N ALA A 116 -6.66 8.58 12.27
CA ALA A 116 -6.42 9.99 11.99
C ALA A 116 -6.86 10.37 10.57
N LEU A 117 -6.69 9.47 9.60
CA LEU A 117 -7.19 9.68 8.23
C LEU A 117 -8.71 9.80 8.21
N GLU A 118 -9.40 8.96 8.97
CA GLU A 118 -10.86 9.03 9.08
C GLU A 118 -11.30 10.37 9.68
N TYR A 119 -10.59 10.87 10.68
CA TYR A 119 -10.84 12.18 11.26
C TYR A 119 -10.62 13.31 10.24
N ILE A 120 -9.56 13.23 9.45
CA ILE A 120 -9.25 14.21 8.40
C ILE A 120 -10.37 14.22 7.35
N ASP A 121 -10.81 13.05 6.88
CA ASP A 121 -11.90 12.93 5.92
C ASP A 121 -13.19 13.57 6.47
N ASN A 122 -13.53 13.32 7.72
CA ASN A 122 -14.69 13.89 8.37
C ASN A 122 -14.56 15.41 8.52
N ALA A 123 -13.39 15.93 8.83
CA ALA A 123 -13.14 17.36 8.92
C ALA A 123 -13.27 18.04 7.54
N CYS A 124 -12.81 17.39 6.47
CA CYS A 124 -12.94 17.92 5.11
C CYS A 124 -14.37 17.95 4.60
N LYS A 125 -15.28 17.18 5.19
CA LYS A 125 -16.70 17.13 4.83
C LYS A 125 -17.55 18.21 5.52
N LEU A 126 -16.99 18.91 6.45
CA LEU A 126 -17.63 20.01 7.16
C LEU A 126 -17.47 21.33 6.40
#